data_aa8dc03b17cdc9659cf7c7d798c60f07
#
_entry.id   aa8dc03b17cdc9659cf7c7d798c60f07
#
_cell.length_a   1.000
_cell.length_b   1.000
_cell.length_c   1.000
_cell.angle_alpha   90.00
_cell.angle_beta   90.00
_cell.angle_gamma   90.00
#
_symmetry.space_group_name_H-M   'P 1'
#
loop_
_entity.id
_entity.type
_entity.pdbx_description
1 polymer ?
#
loop_
_entity_poly.entity_id
_entity_poly.type
_entity_poly.pdbx_seq_one_letter_code
_entity_poly.pdbx_strand_id
1 'polypeptide(L)'
;IFEIALIVSVVPVEAEFSLSNILSELLDSELYNESEDNKVILSEFDTINESTSIDNESIRATMLKLPISFIENRGQSPEEVEFVVKTSGQTVFFTPSEVAFSLSGGDNSSVVRLAFEGSEPVEIAGEDLLSGKANFFIGNDSAGWATDIPTYGAIRYKDLYPGVDLVFKGREGYLKHELVVRPGADPAQIVMTYSGQDNMRLMEDGSVQLRTAAGNLTDSAPVCYQEIDGSRVIVEGYYRMIDGQRIGFEIRSYDRGSPLVIDPALVYSTYLGGNSYDSGYGIAVDGSGNAYIIGNTQSANFPTKDPIQAPYAGYNDAFVAKIDADGAALVYSTY
;
A
#
# COMPACT_ATOMS: atom_id res chain seq x y z
N ILE A 1 19.25 -16.95 -27.75
CA ILE A 1 18.03 -16.42 -27.09
C ILE A 1 18.38 -16.32 -25.61
N PHE A 2 18.78 -15.14 -25.16
CA PHE A 2 19.01 -14.87 -23.74
C PHE A 2 17.83 -14.07 -23.21
N GLU A 3 17.06 -14.64 -22.29
CA GLU A 3 16.09 -13.88 -21.48
C GLU A 3 16.87 -13.08 -20.44
N ILE A 4 16.76 -11.76 -20.52
CA ILE A 4 17.33 -10.84 -19.52
C ILE A 4 16.40 -10.85 -18.31
N ALA A 5 16.85 -11.42 -17.20
CA ALA A 5 16.18 -11.31 -15.91
C ALA A 5 16.35 -9.88 -15.40
N LEU A 6 15.27 -9.09 -15.38
CA LEU A 6 15.25 -7.75 -14.80
C LEU A 6 15.29 -7.89 -13.27
N ILE A 7 16.48 -7.71 -12.68
CA ILE A 7 16.61 -7.57 -11.22
C ILE A 7 16.26 -6.12 -10.87
N VAL A 8 15.04 -5.89 -10.36
CA VAL A 8 14.69 -4.61 -9.75
C VAL A 8 15.21 -4.61 -8.32
N SER A 9 16.43 -4.13 -8.11
CA SER A 9 16.88 -3.74 -6.78
C SER A 9 16.33 -2.35 -6.47
N VAL A 10 15.59 -2.20 -5.38
CA VAL A 10 15.03 -0.93 -4.94
C VAL A 10 16.14 -0.10 -4.31
N VAL A 11 16.53 0.99 -4.96
CA VAL A 11 17.48 2.00 -4.47
C VAL A 11 16.66 3.14 -3.81
N PRO A 12 17.19 3.79 -2.74
CA PRO A 12 16.47 4.87 -2.03
C PRO A 12 16.15 6.09 -2.90
N VAL A 13 15.10 6.81 -2.52
CA VAL A 13 14.34 7.83 -3.25
C VAL A 13 15.12 9.11 -3.63
N GLU A 14 16.43 9.23 -3.39
CA GLU A 14 17.22 10.45 -3.70
C GLU A 14 18.32 10.28 -4.75
N ALA A 15 18.46 9.12 -5.38
CA ALA A 15 19.38 8.96 -6.50
C ALA A 15 18.65 9.20 -7.83
N GLU A 16 19.14 10.13 -8.66
CA GLU A 16 18.69 10.29 -10.04
C GLU A 16 18.82 8.95 -10.76
N PHE A 17 17.69 8.30 -11.04
CA PHE A 17 17.65 7.07 -11.80
C PHE A 17 17.92 7.38 -13.27
N SER A 18 19.14 7.17 -13.69
CA SER A 18 19.50 7.09 -15.10
C SER A 18 19.87 5.63 -15.41
N LEU A 19 19.38 5.11 -16.53
CA LEU A 19 19.81 3.81 -17.06
C LEU A 19 21.34 3.74 -17.19
N SER A 20 22.01 4.88 -17.41
CA SER A 20 23.46 5.02 -17.42
C SER A 20 24.11 4.69 -16.07
N ASN A 21 23.46 5.03 -14.93
CA ASN A 21 24.00 4.72 -13.60
C ASN A 21 23.88 3.23 -13.26
N ILE A 22 22.77 2.59 -13.67
CA ILE A 22 22.60 1.13 -13.52
C ILE A 22 23.62 0.38 -14.38
N LEU A 23 23.86 0.86 -15.60
CA LEU A 23 24.87 0.27 -16.51
C LEU A 23 26.30 0.49 -16.01
N SER A 24 26.60 1.66 -15.41
CA SER A 24 27.93 1.91 -14.84
C SER A 24 28.23 1.00 -13.64
N GLU A 25 27.24 0.76 -12.76
CA GLU A 25 27.40 -0.19 -11.63
C GLU A 25 27.55 -1.64 -12.11
N LEU A 26 26.85 -2.02 -13.19
CA LEU A 26 27.02 -3.35 -13.80
C LEU A 26 28.38 -3.52 -14.50
N LEU A 27 28.91 -2.44 -15.09
CA LEU A 27 30.20 -2.43 -15.79
C LEU A 27 31.42 -2.42 -14.82
N ASP A 28 31.25 -1.84 -13.62
CA ASP A 28 32.25 -1.84 -12.54
C ASP A 28 32.26 -3.15 -11.72
N SER A 29 31.31 -4.07 -11.96
CA SER A 29 31.33 -5.38 -11.31
C SER A 29 32.41 -6.28 -11.95
N GLU A 30 33.18 -7.03 -11.15
CA GLU A 30 34.25 -7.96 -11.60
C GLU A 30 33.74 -9.08 -12.57
N LEU A 31 32.48 -9.04 -12.98
CA LEU A 31 31.85 -9.99 -13.92
C LEU A 31 31.85 -9.50 -15.37
N TYR A 32 32.29 -8.25 -15.64
CA TYR A 32 32.31 -7.72 -16.98
C TYR A 32 33.65 -8.08 -17.70
N ASN A 33 33.55 -8.95 -18.70
CA ASN A 33 34.66 -9.29 -19.55
C ASN A 33 34.53 -8.56 -20.91
N GLU A 34 35.48 -7.69 -21.27
CA GLU A 34 35.48 -6.95 -22.56
C GLU A 34 35.61 -7.93 -23.74
N SER A 35 34.48 -8.38 -24.29
CA SER A 35 34.42 -9.05 -25.58
C SER A 35 33.92 -8.09 -26.65
N GLU A 36 34.35 -8.30 -27.93
CA GLU A 36 33.91 -7.46 -29.06
C GLU A 36 32.37 -7.48 -29.23
N ASP A 37 31.70 -8.56 -28.84
CA ASP A 37 30.25 -8.70 -28.92
C ASP A 37 29.51 -7.74 -27.94
N ASN A 38 30.11 -7.41 -26.80
CA ASN A 38 29.56 -6.47 -25.84
C ASN A 38 29.63 -5.01 -26.31
N LYS A 39 30.61 -4.64 -27.15
CA LYS A 39 30.72 -3.30 -27.75
C LYS A 39 29.60 -3.01 -28.75
N VAL A 40 29.12 -4.02 -29.46
CA VAL A 40 28.00 -3.89 -30.40
C VAL A 40 26.69 -3.64 -29.64
N ILE A 41 26.48 -4.34 -28.52
CA ILE A 41 25.29 -4.14 -27.68
C ILE A 41 25.25 -2.73 -27.10
N LEU A 42 26.38 -2.19 -26.61
CA LEU A 42 26.43 -0.83 -26.06
C LEU A 42 26.16 0.24 -27.13
N SER A 43 26.63 0.05 -28.37
CA SER A 43 26.39 1.00 -29.47
C SER A 43 24.89 1.00 -29.93
N GLU A 44 24.18 -0.12 -29.82
CA GLU A 44 22.75 -0.20 -30.08
C GLU A 44 21.92 0.44 -28.96
N PHE A 45 22.38 0.35 -27.70
CA PHE A 45 21.74 1.03 -26.56
C PHE A 45 21.88 2.56 -26.63
N ASP A 46 23.02 3.09 -27.04
CA ASP A 46 23.20 4.53 -27.26
C ASP A 46 22.25 5.07 -28.35
N THR A 47 21.96 4.28 -29.37
CA THR A 47 21.03 4.66 -30.46
C THR A 47 19.56 4.62 -29.99
N ILE A 48 19.20 3.76 -29.03
CA ILE A 48 17.87 3.70 -28.44
C ILE A 48 17.63 4.90 -27.49
N ASN A 49 18.66 5.36 -26.79
CA ASN A 49 18.58 6.46 -25.83
C ASN A 49 18.37 7.83 -26.51
N GLU A 50 18.76 8.01 -27.77
CA GLU A 50 18.53 9.24 -28.55
C GLU A 50 17.09 9.34 -29.12
N SER A 51 16.34 8.23 -29.20
CA SER A 51 15.03 8.19 -29.87
C SER A 51 13.80 8.11 -28.97
N THR A 52 13.97 7.88 -27.65
CA THR A 52 12.85 7.81 -26.72
C THR A 52 13.19 8.50 -25.40
N SER A 53 12.72 9.71 -25.22
CA SER A 53 12.57 10.28 -23.88
C SER A 53 11.54 9.46 -23.11
N ILE A 54 11.97 8.38 -22.47
CA ILE A 54 11.12 7.63 -21.58
C ILE A 54 10.89 8.56 -20.37
N ASP A 55 9.66 9.05 -20.25
CA ASP A 55 9.25 9.87 -19.12
C ASP A 55 9.29 9.04 -17.83
N ASN A 56 10.28 9.34 -16.98
CA ASN A 56 10.48 8.68 -15.70
C ASN A 56 9.25 8.83 -14.77
N GLU A 57 8.44 9.86 -14.94
CA GLU A 57 7.18 10.04 -14.20
C GLU A 57 6.13 9.02 -14.66
N SER A 58 6.04 8.72 -15.95
CA SER A 58 5.07 7.73 -16.45
C SER A 58 5.47 6.30 -16.07
N ILE A 59 6.77 5.99 -15.99
CA ILE A 59 7.25 4.70 -15.47
C ILE A 59 6.94 4.58 -13.98
N ARG A 60 7.23 5.61 -13.18
CA ARG A 60 6.88 5.65 -11.74
C ARG A 60 5.38 5.50 -11.54
N ALA A 61 4.56 6.25 -12.29
CA ALA A 61 3.10 6.17 -12.21
C ALA A 61 2.57 4.78 -12.62
N THR A 62 3.25 4.09 -13.53
CA THR A 62 2.90 2.73 -13.94
C THR A 62 3.35 1.71 -12.90
N MET A 63 4.55 1.86 -12.31
CA MET A 63 5.04 0.98 -11.24
C MET A 63 4.20 1.10 -9.96
N LEU A 64 3.72 2.30 -9.62
CA LEU A 64 2.80 2.52 -8.51
C LEU A 64 1.41 1.89 -8.71
N LYS A 65 1.07 1.54 -9.95
CA LYS A 65 -0.20 0.87 -10.31
C LYS A 65 -0.07 -0.66 -10.36
N LEU A 66 1.14 -1.22 -10.22
CA LEU A 66 1.29 -2.67 -10.18
C LEU A 66 0.59 -3.20 -8.92
N PRO A 67 -0.27 -4.20 -9.07
CA PRO A 67 -0.93 -4.81 -7.92
C PRO A 67 0.11 -5.43 -7.01
N ILE A 68 0.00 -5.19 -5.71
CA ILE A 68 0.76 -5.92 -4.69
C ILE A 68 0.42 -7.40 -4.83
N SER A 69 1.44 -8.24 -4.85
CA SER A 69 1.28 -9.68 -4.84
C SER A 69 1.92 -10.29 -3.59
N PHE A 70 1.22 -11.25 -3.01
CA PHE A 70 1.72 -12.07 -1.91
C PHE A 70 2.46 -13.26 -2.51
N ILE A 71 3.74 -13.37 -2.23
CA ILE A 71 4.61 -14.41 -2.76
C ILE A 71 4.71 -15.50 -1.69
N GLU A 72 4.28 -16.71 -2.00
CA GLU A 72 4.41 -17.86 -1.11
C GLU A 72 5.89 -18.18 -0.84
N ASN A 73 6.24 -18.53 0.39
CA ASN A 73 7.59 -18.99 0.70
C ASN A 73 7.78 -20.45 0.32
N ARG A 74 8.73 -20.69 -0.57
CA ARG A 74 9.17 -22.03 -0.97
C ARG A 74 10.69 -22.21 -0.81
N GLY A 75 11.24 -21.62 0.27
CA GLY A 75 12.65 -21.71 0.63
C GLY A 75 13.47 -20.45 0.32
N GLN A 76 12.86 -19.39 -0.26
CA GLN A 76 13.53 -18.12 -0.52
C GLN A 76 13.55 -17.16 0.70
N SER A 77 12.88 -17.53 1.78
CA SER A 77 12.83 -16.80 3.06
C SER A 77 12.99 -17.80 4.22
N PRO A 78 13.24 -17.36 5.46
CA PRO A 78 13.26 -18.21 6.64
C PRO A 78 12.01 -19.11 6.76
N GLU A 79 12.14 -20.27 7.37
CA GLU A 79 11.11 -21.33 7.42
C GLU A 79 9.81 -20.86 8.11
N GLU A 80 9.92 -19.97 9.09
CA GLU A 80 8.77 -19.40 9.81
C GLU A 80 7.91 -18.44 8.98
N VAL A 81 8.42 -17.95 7.85
CA VAL A 81 7.70 -17.05 6.94
C VAL A 81 6.89 -17.88 5.95
N GLU A 82 5.60 -17.62 5.83
CA GLU A 82 4.74 -18.29 4.85
C GLU A 82 4.54 -17.45 3.58
N PHE A 83 4.44 -16.12 3.71
CA PHE A 83 4.30 -15.20 2.58
C PHE A 83 5.19 -13.98 2.72
N VAL A 84 5.54 -13.39 1.58
CA VAL A 84 6.31 -12.14 1.48
C VAL A 84 5.63 -11.18 0.51
N VAL A 85 5.57 -9.91 0.90
CA VAL A 85 5.21 -8.79 0.01
C VAL A 85 6.40 -7.86 -0.10
N LYS A 86 6.73 -7.45 -1.34
CA LYS A 86 7.75 -6.44 -1.60
C LYS A 86 7.11 -5.23 -2.27
N THR A 87 7.33 -4.06 -1.69
CA THR A 87 6.92 -2.77 -2.25
C THR A 87 8.11 -1.82 -2.30
N SER A 88 7.95 -0.65 -2.88
CA SER A 88 8.99 0.38 -2.85
C SER A 88 9.17 0.88 -1.40
N GLY A 89 10.35 0.61 -0.82
CA GLY A 89 10.72 1.06 0.53
C GLY A 89 10.36 0.13 1.68
N GLN A 90 9.63 -0.98 1.44
CA GLN A 90 9.37 -1.96 2.50
C GLN A 90 9.25 -3.39 1.98
N THR A 91 9.65 -4.32 2.83
CA THR A 91 9.35 -5.76 2.67
C THR A 91 8.52 -6.20 3.88
N VAL A 92 7.43 -6.91 3.62
CA VAL A 92 6.55 -7.41 4.69
C VAL A 92 6.60 -8.94 4.69
N PHE A 93 6.86 -9.50 5.85
CA PHE A 93 6.93 -10.94 6.09
C PHE A 93 5.74 -11.36 6.94
N PHE A 94 5.05 -12.41 6.51
CA PHE A 94 3.88 -12.96 7.16
C PHE A 94 4.21 -14.32 7.74
N THR A 95 4.04 -14.45 9.07
CA THR A 95 4.20 -15.70 9.81
C THR A 95 2.88 -16.07 10.49
N PRO A 96 2.67 -17.31 10.93
CA PRO A 96 1.45 -17.74 11.61
C PRO A 96 1.04 -16.91 12.85
N SER A 97 1.98 -16.16 13.47
CA SER A 97 1.76 -15.44 14.72
C SER A 97 1.99 -13.94 14.67
N GLU A 98 2.68 -13.44 13.64
CA GLU A 98 3.02 -12.01 13.52
C GLU A 98 3.24 -11.59 12.07
N VAL A 99 3.19 -10.28 11.85
CA VAL A 99 3.57 -9.64 10.59
C VAL A 99 4.74 -8.70 10.86
N ALA A 100 5.85 -8.86 10.12
CA ALA A 100 7.03 -8.03 10.25
C ALA A 100 7.19 -7.09 9.05
N PHE A 101 7.23 -5.78 9.31
CA PHE A 101 7.46 -4.73 8.33
C PHE A 101 8.93 -4.30 8.39
N SER A 102 9.72 -4.67 7.40
CA SER A 102 11.09 -4.20 7.22
C SER A 102 11.05 -2.93 6.38
N LEU A 103 11.38 -1.80 6.99
CA LEU A 103 11.35 -0.47 6.40
C LEU A 103 12.76 -0.03 6.05
N SER A 104 12.94 0.62 4.90
CA SER A 104 14.19 1.24 4.48
C SER A 104 13.93 2.70 4.11
N GLY A 105 14.68 3.62 4.72
CA GLY A 105 14.56 5.06 4.50
C GLY A 105 15.93 5.74 4.56
N GLY A 106 16.47 6.17 3.41
CA GLY A 106 17.85 6.65 3.32
C GLY A 106 18.84 5.60 3.84
N ASP A 107 19.75 6.02 4.72
CA ASP A 107 20.74 5.13 5.36
C ASP A 107 20.20 4.36 6.56
N ASN A 108 18.92 4.53 6.91
CA ASN A 108 18.30 3.89 8.07
C ASN A 108 17.43 2.70 7.66
N SER A 109 17.42 1.69 8.52
CA SER A 109 16.49 0.58 8.45
C SER A 109 15.79 0.38 9.79
N SER A 110 14.56 -0.09 9.76
CA SER A 110 13.78 -0.39 10.97
C SER A 110 12.89 -1.60 10.71
N VAL A 111 12.63 -2.39 11.75
CA VAL A 111 11.68 -3.50 11.67
C VAL A 111 10.59 -3.25 12.70
N VAL A 112 9.36 -3.10 12.22
CA VAL A 112 8.15 -3.05 13.05
C VAL A 112 7.47 -4.40 12.98
N ARG A 113 7.08 -4.95 14.13
CA ARG A 113 6.36 -6.22 14.23
C ARG A 113 4.96 -5.95 14.77
N LEU A 114 3.98 -6.56 14.11
CA LEU A 114 2.58 -6.59 14.52
C LEU A 114 2.25 -8.01 14.98
N ALA A 115 1.99 -8.18 16.26
CA ALA A 115 1.51 -9.41 16.87
C ALA A 115 0.06 -9.26 17.32
N PHE A 116 -0.62 -10.39 17.46
CA PHE A 116 -2.04 -10.47 17.82
C PHE A 116 -2.16 -11.09 19.21
N GLU A 117 -2.38 -10.24 20.24
CA GLU A 117 -2.39 -10.67 21.64
C GLU A 117 -3.56 -11.61 21.90
N GLY A 118 -3.28 -12.77 22.47
CA GLY A 118 -4.29 -13.78 22.80
C GLY A 118 -4.76 -14.65 21.63
N SER A 119 -4.18 -14.49 20.43
CA SER A 119 -4.36 -15.43 19.34
C SER A 119 -3.38 -16.61 19.46
N GLU A 120 -3.78 -17.76 18.94
CA GLU A 120 -2.86 -18.87 18.66
C GLU A 120 -2.30 -18.75 17.24
N PRO A 121 -1.11 -19.30 16.94
CA PRO A 121 -0.60 -19.36 15.57
C PRO A 121 -1.58 -20.07 14.64
N VAL A 122 -1.89 -19.47 13.50
CA VAL A 122 -2.84 -20.02 12.53
C VAL A 122 -2.22 -20.14 11.15
N GLU A 123 -2.66 -21.11 10.38
CA GLU A 123 -2.29 -21.27 8.97
C GLU A 123 -2.76 -20.05 8.15
N ILE A 124 -1.90 -19.61 7.24
CA ILE A 124 -2.20 -18.51 6.32
C ILE A 124 -2.57 -19.11 4.97
N ALA A 125 -3.77 -18.81 4.48
CA ALA A 125 -4.21 -19.25 3.17
C ALA A 125 -4.00 -18.15 2.12
N GLY A 126 -3.39 -18.50 0.96
CA GLY A 126 -3.37 -17.62 -0.21
C GLY A 126 -4.76 -17.57 -0.87
N GLU A 127 -5.25 -16.37 -1.15
CA GLU A 127 -6.51 -16.10 -1.86
C GLU A 127 -6.25 -15.32 -3.15
N ASP A 128 -7.16 -15.38 -4.11
CA ASP A 128 -7.05 -14.69 -5.40
C ASP A 128 -5.75 -15.04 -6.14
N LEU A 129 -5.55 -16.33 -6.47
CA LEU A 129 -4.37 -16.81 -7.19
C LEU A 129 -4.16 -16.00 -8.48
N LEU A 130 -3.00 -15.37 -8.60
CA LEU A 130 -2.63 -14.56 -9.76
C LEU A 130 -2.01 -15.41 -10.86
N SER A 131 -2.09 -14.95 -12.11
CA SER A 131 -1.45 -15.61 -13.25
C SER A 131 0.08 -15.47 -13.24
N GLY A 132 0.61 -14.42 -12.58
CA GLY A 132 2.04 -14.18 -12.41
C GLY A 132 2.70 -15.21 -11.50
N LYS A 133 3.99 -15.46 -11.74
CA LYS A 133 4.84 -16.31 -10.92
C LYS A 133 6.07 -15.52 -10.46
N ALA A 134 6.56 -15.80 -9.27
CA ALA A 134 7.82 -15.26 -8.76
C ALA A 134 8.95 -16.27 -8.95
N ASN A 135 10.14 -15.75 -9.28
CA ASN A 135 11.36 -16.54 -9.40
C ASN A 135 12.49 -15.85 -8.66
N PHE A 136 13.29 -16.63 -7.92
CA PHE A 136 14.45 -16.16 -7.17
C PHE A 136 15.68 -16.96 -7.61
N PHE A 137 16.54 -16.30 -8.37
CA PHE A 137 17.81 -16.83 -8.83
C PHE A 137 18.92 -16.28 -7.93
N ILE A 138 19.15 -16.91 -6.76
CA ILE A 138 20.11 -16.41 -5.75
C ILE A 138 21.34 -17.31 -5.78
N GLY A 139 22.50 -16.70 -6.04
CA GLY A 139 23.76 -17.43 -6.17
C GLY A 139 23.88 -18.17 -7.49
N ASN A 140 25.03 -18.83 -7.70
CA ASN A 140 25.40 -19.55 -8.93
C ASN A 140 25.10 -21.06 -8.88
N ASP A 141 24.54 -21.56 -7.77
CA ASP A 141 24.05 -22.95 -7.69
C ASP A 141 22.54 -22.97 -8.00
N SER A 142 22.18 -23.52 -9.15
CA SER A 142 20.79 -23.63 -9.59
C SER A 142 19.92 -24.55 -8.70
N ALA A 143 20.52 -25.40 -7.89
CA ALA A 143 19.78 -26.21 -6.93
C ALA A 143 19.17 -25.37 -5.78
N GLY A 144 19.71 -24.19 -5.52
CA GLY A 144 19.18 -23.20 -4.56
C GLY A 144 18.19 -22.20 -5.17
N TRP A 145 17.85 -22.29 -6.45
CA TRP A 145 16.90 -21.39 -7.07
C TRP A 145 15.46 -21.79 -6.78
N ALA A 146 14.64 -20.84 -6.38
CA ALA A 146 13.22 -21.03 -6.17
C ALA A 146 12.45 -20.41 -7.34
N THR A 147 11.79 -21.25 -8.14
CA THR A 147 11.11 -20.85 -9.38
C THR A 147 9.64 -21.28 -9.39
N ASP A 148 8.85 -20.70 -10.28
CA ASP A 148 7.42 -21.01 -10.45
C ASP A 148 6.59 -20.83 -9.18
N ILE A 149 7.03 -19.93 -8.28
CA ILE A 149 6.36 -19.67 -7.01
C ILE A 149 5.01 -19.00 -7.27
N PRO A 150 3.90 -19.52 -6.74
CA PRO A 150 2.61 -18.88 -6.87
C PRO A 150 2.57 -17.53 -6.19
N THR A 151 1.79 -16.63 -6.77
CA THR A 151 1.51 -15.31 -6.20
C THR A 151 0.01 -15.13 -6.05
N TYR A 152 -0.39 -14.39 -5.02
CA TYR A 152 -1.79 -14.22 -4.64
C TYR A 152 -2.13 -12.74 -4.51
N GLY A 153 -3.40 -12.39 -4.76
CA GLY A 153 -3.93 -11.03 -4.57
C GLY A 153 -4.27 -10.72 -3.10
N ALA A 154 -4.48 -11.77 -2.31
CA ALA A 154 -4.77 -11.67 -0.88
C ALA A 154 -4.25 -12.88 -0.11
N ILE A 155 -4.11 -12.74 1.21
CA ILE A 155 -3.88 -13.83 2.16
C ILE A 155 -4.85 -13.70 3.34
N ARG A 156 -5.23 -14.84 3.92
CA ARG A 156 -6.15 -14.92 5.05
C ARG A 156 -5.57 -15.71 6.22
N TYR A 157 -5.56 -15.11 7.39
CA TYR A 157 -5.44 -15.75 8.70
C TYR A 157 -6.83 -16.17 9.14
N LYS A 158 -7.14 -17.43 9.02
CA LYS A 158 -8.47 -17.93 9.36
C LYS A 158 -8.58 -18.20 10.86
N ASP A 159 -9.66 -17.72 11.48
CA ASP A 159 -9.89 -17.86 12.93
C ASP A 159 -8.71 -17.32 13.77
N LEU A 160 -8.09 -16.21 13.36
CA LEU A 160 -7.04 -15.55 14.13
C LEU A 160 -7.46 -15.31 15.58
N TYR A 161 -8.73 -14.93 15.79
CA TYR A 161 -9.42 -15.01 17.06
C TYR A 161 -10.70 -15.82 16.86
N PRO A 162 -11.31 -16.39 17.91
CA PRO A 162 -12.57 -17.12 17.77
C PRO A 162 -13.63 -16.35 17.00
N GLY A 163 -13.90 -16.78 15.76
CA GLY A 163 -14.86 -16.13 14.86
C GLY A 163 -14.38 -14.85 14.19
N VAL A 164 -13.07 -14.57 14.18
CA VAL A 164 -12.48 -13.40 13.49
C VAL A 164 -11.39 -13.86 12.55
N ASP A 165 -11.52 -13.52 11.28
CA ASP A 165 -10.47 -13.69 10.28
C ASP A 165 -9.75 -12.36 10.05
N LEU A 166 -8.43 -12.42 9.74
CA LEU A 166 -7.66 -11.28 9.28
C LEU A 166 -7.25 -11.52 7.82
N VAL A 167 -7.56 -10.57 6.95
CA VAL A 167 -7.27 -10.66 5.52
C VAL A 167 -6.35 -9.51 5.13
N PHE A 168 -5.21 -9.83 4.52
CA PHE A 168 -4.37 -8.83 3.86
C PHE A 168 -4.62 -8.85 2.36
N LYS A 169 -4.73 -7.66 1.76
CA LYS A 169 -4.97 -7.46 0.32
C LYS A 169 -4.04 -6.40 -0.25
N GLY A 170 -3.67 -6.57 -1.51
CA GLY A 170 -3.01 -5.53 -2.30
C GLY A 170 -4.04 -4.71 -3.06
N ARG A 171 -4.12 -3.41 -2.83
CA ARG A 171 -4.99 -2.52 -3.58
C ARG A 171 -4.26 -1.24 -3.93
N GLU A 172 -4.23 -0.87 -5.23
CA GLU A 172 -3.66 0.40 -5.71
C GLU A 172 -2.23 0.69 -5.23
N GLY A 173 -1.39 -0.36 -5.12
CA GLY A 173 -0.01 -0.24 -4.65
C GLY A 173 0.16 -0.17 -3.13
N TYR A 174 -0.91 -0.26 -2.35
CA TYR A 174 -0.87 -0.27 -0.89
C TYR A 174 -1.26 -1.63 -0.32
N LEU A 175 -0.60 -2.00 0.77
CA LEU A 175 -0.98 -3.16 1.57
C LEU A 175 -2.10 -2.74 2.53
N LYS A 176 -3.20 -3.49 2.50
CA LYS A 176 -4.37 -3.29 3.36
C LYS A 176 -4.63 -4.53 4.18
N HIS A 177 -5.28 -4.36 5.32
CA HIS A 177 -5.79 -5.46 6.10
C HIS A 177 -7.25 -5.22 6.49
N GLU A 178 -8.02 -6.29 6.60
CA GLU A 178 -9.42 -6.29 7.02
C GLU A 178 -9.61 -7.33 8.11
N LEU A 179 -10.31 -6.99 9.17
CA LEU A 179 -10.77 -7.95 10.18
C LEU A 179 -12.23 -8.27 9.90
N VAL A 180 -12.50 -9.53 9.63
CA VAL A 180 -13.86 -10.03 9.33
C VAL A 180 -14.39 -10.72 10.56
N VAL A 181 -15.30 -10.07 11.28
CA VAL A 181 -15.94 -10.57 12.51
C VAL A 181 -17.22 -11.30 12.12
N ARG A 182 -17.27 -12.61 12.36
CA ARG A 182 -18.44 -13.44 12.04
C ARG A 182 -19.60 -13.17 13.02
N PRO A 183 -20.85 -13.49 12.63
CA PRO A 183 -22.01 -13.35 13.50
C PRO A 183 -21.77 -13.99 14.86
N GLY A 184 -22.05 -13.24 15.93
CA GLY A 184 -21.89 -13.68 17.31
C GLY A 184 -20.49 -13.57 17.89
N ALA A 185 -19.46 -13.33 17.09
CA ALA A 185 -18.11 -13.09 17.60
C ALA A 185 -17.99 -11.70 18.25
N ASP A 186 -17.04 -11.55 19.17
CA ASP A 186 -16.82 -10.27 19.88
C ASP A 186 -15.58 -9.54 19.32
N PRO A 187 -15.72 -8.38 18.65
CA PRO A 187 -14.59 -7.61 18.17
C PRO A 187 -13.69 -7.05 19.28
N ALA A 188 -14.17 -6.97 20.52
CA ALA A 188 -13.39 -6.48 21.66
C ALA A 188 -12.21 -7.39 22.04
N GLN A 189 -12.21 -8.65 21.59
CA GLN A 189 -11.09 -9.59 21.76
C GLN A 189 -9.87 -9.23 20.90
N ILE A 190 -10.04 -8.41 19.85
CA ILE A 190 -8.97 -8.04 18.94
C ILE A 190 -8.02 -7.05 19.62
N VAL A 191 -6.79 -7.49 19.86
CA VAL A 191 -5.72 -6.65 20.39
C VAL A 191 -4.48 -6.80 19.52
N MET A 192 -4.11 -5.71 18.85
CA MET A 192 -2.91 -5.62 18.02
C MET A 192 -1.78 -4.99 18.83
N THR A 193 -0.63 -5.67 18.88
CA THR A 193 0.58 -5.25 19.62
C THR A 193 1.69 -4.93 18.63
N TYR A 194 2.17 -3.70 18.67
CA TYR A 194 3.29 -3.25 17.86
C TYR A 194 4.58 -3.20 18.66
N SER A 195 5.69 -3.59 18.05
CA SER A 195 7.04 -3.49 18.61
C SER A 195 8.07 -3.10 17.54
N GLY A 196 9.19 -2.52 17.98
CA GLY A 196 10.24 -2.03 17.07
C GLY A 196 10.07 -0.58 16.59
N GLN A 197 8.97 0.09 16.91
CA GLN A 197 8.79 1.52 16.73
C GLN A 197 9.35 2.33 17.90
N ASP A 198 9.77 3.58 17.62
CA ASP A 198 10.19 4.53 18.66
C ASP A 198 8.99 5.06 19.46
N ASN A 199 7.85 5.22 18.78
CA ASN A 199 6.63 5.75 19.36
C ASN A 199 5.40 5.32 18.54
N MET A 200 4.25 5.18 19.21
CA MET A 200 2.93 4.95 18.61
C MET A 200 1.95 6.02 19.12
N ARG A 201 1.17 6.61 18.22
CA ARG A 201 0.19 7.66 18.54
C ARG A 201 -1.10 7.48 17.76
N LEU A 202 -2.21 7.72 18.43
CA LEU A 202 -3.50 7.96 17.78
C LEU A 202 -3.54 9.43 17.34
N MET A 203 -3.80 9.66 16.08
CA MET A 203 -3.85 10.98 15.45
C MET A 203 -5.27 11.56 15.51
N GLU A 204 -5.41 12.87 15.26
CA GLU A 204 -6.72 13.55 15.29
C GLU A 204 -7.70 13.06 14.23
N ASP A 205 -7.19 12.55 13.10
CA ASP A 205 -7.98 11.94 12.03
C ASP A 205 -8.41 10.49 12.34
N GLY A 206 -8.04 9.97 13.51
CA GLY A 206 -8.34 8.61 13.95
C GLY A 206 -7.37 7.54 13.43
N SER A 207 -6.34 7.91 12.68
CA SER A 207 -5.28 6.99 12.26
C SER A 207 -4.30 6.69 13.40
N VAL A 208 -3.58 5.58 13.30
CA VAL A 208 -2.48 5.23 14.21
C VAL A 208 -1.16 5.40 13.46
N GLN A 209 -0.27 6.22 14.00
CA GLN A 209 1.06 6.45 13.46
C GLN A 209 2.13 5.81 14.34
N LEU A 210 2.97 4.98 13.70
CA LEU A 210 4.15 4.36 14.30
C LEU A 210 5.38 5.08 13.73
N ARG A 211 6.16 5.71 14.61
CA ARG A 211 7.39 6.40 14.24
C ARG A 211 8.58 5.46 14.35
N THR A 212 9.46 5.46 13.35
CA THR A 212 10.72 4.72 13.34
C THR A 212 11.85 5.57 12.79
N ALA A 213 13.09 5.11 12.96
CA ALA A 213 14.26 5.76 12.36
C ALA A 213 14.24 5.76 10.82
N ALA A 214 13.57 4.78 10.19
CA ALA A 214 13.45 4.65 8.73
C ALA A 214 12.23 5.37 8.15
N GLY A 215 11.42 6.03 8.98
CA GLY A 215 10.18 6.71 8.57
C GLY A 215 8.98 6.33 9.42
N ASN A 216 7.80 6.76 9.00
CA ASN A 216 6.55 6.47 9.70
C ASN A 216 5.78 5.36 8.98
N LEU A 217 5.23 4.43 9.75
CA LEU A 217 4.18 3.53 9.32
C LEU A 217 2.85 4.08 9.84
N THR A 218 1.85 4.21 8.98
CA THR A 218 0.54 4.74 9.37
C THR A 218 -0.54 3.75 9.01
N ASP A 219 -1.38 3.44 9.98
CA ASP A 219 -2.58 2.64 9.83
C ASP A 219 -3.79 3.58 9.89
N SER A 220 -4.56 3.63 8.81
CA SER A 220 -5.66 4.60 8.65
C SER A 220 -6.77 4.36 9.66
N ALA A 221 -7.58 5.39 9.96
CA ALA A 221 -8.78 5.23 10.77
C ALA A 221 -9.66 4.09 10.22
N PRO A 222 -10.19 3.19 11.08
CA PRO A 222 -10.97 2.06 10.63
C PRO A 222 -12.30 2.48 10.04
N VAL A 223 -12.63 1.99 8.85
CA VAL A 223 -13.98 2.04 8.29
C VAL A 223 -14.68 0.73 8.64
N CYS A 224 -15.68 0.80 9.49
CA CYS A 224 -16.44 -0.38 9.88
C CYS A 224 -17.77 -0.43 9.12
N TYR A 225 -18.14 -1.62 8.64
CA TYR A 225 -19.40 -1.78 7.92
C TYR A 225 -19.93 -3.22 8.02
N GLN A 226 -21.22 -3.35 7.73
CA GLN A 226 -21.93 -4.63 7.56
C GLN A 226 -22.57 -4.67 6.17
N GLU A 227 -22.67 -5.83 5.58
CA GLU A 227 -23.48 -6.07 4.39
C GLU A 227 -24.82 -6.68 4.83
N ILE A 228 -25.90 -5.91 4.72
CA ILE A 228 -27.26 -6.30 5.09
C ILE A 228 -28.13 -6.17 3.86
N ASP A 229 -28.77 -7.26 3.44
CA ASP A 229 -29.64 -7.33 2.26
C ASP A 229 -29.01 -6.75 0.99
N GLY A 230 -27.69 -7.00 0.80
CA GLY A 230 -26.91 -6.53 -0.35
C GLY A 230 -26.56 -5.04 -0.32
N SER A 231 -26.83 -4.37 0.79
CA SER A 231 -26.47 -2.96 1.02
C SER A 231 -25.40 -2.84 2.08
N ARG A 232 -24.39 -1.96 1.85
CA ARG A 232 -23.38 -1.64 2.85
C ARG A 232 -23.93 -0.64 3.86
N VAL A 233 -23.93 -1.03 5.11
CA VAL A 233 -24.35 -0.21 6.27
C VAL A 233 -23.10 0.15 7.05
N ILE A 234 -22.79 1.44 7.13
CA ILE A 234 -21.63 1.94 7.89
C ILE A 234 -21.90 1.79 9.39
N VAL A 235 -20.90 1.28 10.10
CA VAL A 235 -20.87 1.13 11.55
C VAL A 235 -19.84 2.08 12.13
N GLU A 236 -20.19 2.79 13.17
CA GLU A 236 -19.27 3.68 13.85
C GLU A 236 -18.24 2.87 14.64
N GLY A 237 -16.96 3.03 14.30
CA GLY A 237 -15.84 2.30 14.93
C GLY A 237 -14.57 3.10 14.94
N TYR A 238 -13.73 2.90 15.96
CA TYR A 238 -12.51 3.67 16.19
C TYR A 238 -11.41 2.78 16.74
N TYR A 239 -10.15 3.18 16.51
CA TYR A 239 -9.04 2.64 17.29
C TYR A 239 -9.15 3.07 18.76
N ARG A 240 -8.87 2.16 19.66
CA ARG A 240 -8.75 2.39 21.09
C ARG A 240 -7.32 2.09 21.53
N MET A 241 -6.58 3.12 21.87
CA MET A 241 -5.26 2.94 22.49
C MET A 241 -5.41 2.25 23.84
N ILE A 242 -4.70 1.15 24.03
CA ILE A 242 -4.63 0.43 25.30
C ILE A 242 -3.42 0.97 26.07
N ASP A 243 -2.27 1.07 25.41
CA ASP A 243 -1.05 1.69 25.91
C ASP A 243 -0.14 2.14 24.73
N GLY A 244 1.14 2.38 24.98
CA GLY A 244 2.11 2.85 23.97
C GLY A 244 2.50 1.81 22.90
N GLN A 245 2.01 0.58 22.99
CA GLN A 245 2.31 -0.52 22.07
C GLN A 245 1.08 -1.29 21.60
N ARG A 246 -0.05 -1.18 22.31
CA ARG A 246 -1.25 -1.97 22.06
C ARG A 246 -2.44 -1.11 21.67
N ILE A 247 -3.14 -1.57 20.65
CA ILE A 247 -4.41 -0.99 20.20
C ILE A 247 -5.46 -2.10 20.06
N GLY A 248 -6.69 -1.72 20.25
CA GLY A 248 -7.90 -2.51 19.94
C GLY A 248 -8.91 -1.62 19.25
N PHE A 249 -10.14 -2.07 19.21
CA PHE A 249 -11.23 -1.36 18.57
C PHE A 249 -12.34 -1.01 19.58
N GLU A 250 -12.97 0.13 19.38
CA GLU A 250 -14.24 0.50 19.98
C GLU A 250 -15.27 0.53 18.86
N ILE A 251 -16.20 -0.43 18.85
CA ILE A 251 -17.25 -0.54 17.86
C ILE A 251 -18.57 -0.17 18.52
N ARG A 252 -19.27 0.80 17.92
CA ARG A 252 -20.59 1.23 18.39
C ARG A 252 -21.66 0.20 18.06
N SER A 253 -22.92 0.59 18.08
CA SER A 253 -24.06 -0.30 17.83
C SER A 253 -24.05 -0.88 16.42
N TYR A 254 -24.12 -2.20 16.30
CA TYR A 254 -24.22 -2.94 15.04
C TYR A 254 -25.09 -4.20 15.23
N ASP A 255 -25.54 -4.81 14.14
CA ASP A 255 -26.29 -6.07 14.18
C ASP A 255 -25.33 -7.27 14.43
N ARG A 256 -25.41 -7.88 15.60
CA ARG A 256 -24.58 -9.05 15.93
C ARG A 256 -24.98 -10.33 15.19
N GLY A 257 -26.10 -10.33 14.48
CA GLY A 257 -26.54 -11.42 13.63
C GLY A 257 -25.92 -11.40 12.23
N SER A 258 -25.27 -10.31 11.85
CA SER A 258 -24.63 -10.10 10.55
C SER A 258 -23.11 -9.97 10.69
N PRO A 259 -22.32 -10.37 9.67
CA PRO A 259 -20.88 -10.14 9.70
C PRO A 259 -20.53 -8.65 9.83
N LEU A 260 -19.46 -8.33 10.57
CA LEU A 260 -18.89 -6.99 10.67
C LEU A 260 -17.51 -7.00 10.02
N VAL A 261 -17.25 -6.06 9.13
CA VAL A 261 -15.91 -5.81 8.58
C VAL A 261 -15.34 -4.57 9.23
N ILE A 262 -14.11 -4.69 9.74
CA ILE A 262 -13.30 -3.59 10.25
C ILE A 262 -12.16 -3.42 9.25
N ASP A 263 -12.22 -2.39 8.40
CA ASP A 263 -11.29 -2.10 7.32
C ASP A 263 -10.55 -0.80 7.62
N PRO A 264 -9.34 -0.82 8.19
CA PRO A 264 -8.51 0.36 8.37
C PRO A 264 -7.91 0.79 7.02
N ALA A 265 -8.76 1.10 6.07
CA ALA A 265 -8.32 1.34 4.71
C ALA A 265 -8.78 2.68 4.17
N LEU A 266 -7.94 3.28 3.34
CA LEU A 266 -8.30 4.34 2.42
C LEU A 266 -9.51 3.89 1.59
N VAL A 267 -10.66 4.53 1.76
CA VAL A 267 -11.88 4.18 1.03
C VAL A 267 -11.69 4.48 -0.45
N TYR A 268 -11.09 5.63 -0.74
CA TYR A 268 -10.60 6.00 -2.07
C TYR A 268 -9.49 7.06 -1.95
N SER A 269 -8.67 7.18 -2.99
CA SER A 269 -7.75 8.29 -3.19
C SER A 269 -8.01 8.89 -4.57
N THR A 270 -8.24 10.19 -4.62
CA THR A 270 -8.44 10.89 -5.88
C THR A 270 -7.67 12.19 -5.90
N TYR A 271 -7.21 12.60 -7.07
CA TYR A 271 -6.59 13.90 -7.27
C TYR A 271 -7.66 14.90 -7.69
N LEU A 272 -7.65 16.06 -7.01
CA LEU A 272 -8.51 17.18 -7.34
C LEU A 272 -7.64 18.41 -7.54
N GLY A 273 -7.56 18.91 -8.76
CA GLY A 273 -6.73 20.06 -9.09
C GLY A 273 -6.66 20.30 -10.58
N GLY A 274 -5.95 21.33 -10.97
CA GLY A 274 -5.71 21.71 -12.36
C GLY A 274 -4.22 21.73 -12.69
N ASN A 275 -3.81 22.70 -13.52
CA ASN A 275 -2.45 22.79 -14.05
C ASN A 275 -1.54 23.77 -13.29
N SER A 276 -1.96 24.28 -12.13
CA SER A 276 -1.18 25.18 -11.28
C SER A 276 -1.24 24.73 -9.82
N TYR A 277 -0.97 25.62 -8.88
CA TYR A 277 -0.95 25.29 -7.47
C TYR A 277 -2.37 25.19 -6.89
N ASP A 278 -2.68 24.05 -6.27
CA ASP A 278 -3.95 23.74 -5.63
C ASP A 278 -3.70 23.24 -4.21
N SER A 279 -4.50 23.69 -3.24
CA SER A 279 -4.38 23.29 -1.84
C SER A 279 -5.74 23.05 -1.21
N GLY A 280 -5.93 21.85 -0.62
CA GLY A 280 -7.04 21.56 0.26
C GLY A 280 -6.76 22.02 1.69
N TYR A 281 -7.72 22.69 2.33
CA TYR A 281 -7.60 23.15 3.73
C TYR A 281 -8.53 22.40 4.67
N GLY A 282 -9.57 21.77 4.14
CA GLY A 282 -10.51 21.02 4.95
C GLY A 282 -11.25 20.00 4.15
N ILE A 283 -11.59 18.91 4.81
CA ILE A 283 -12.41 17.83 4.29
C ILE A 283 -13.42 17.40 5.36
N ALA A 284 -14.65 17.09 4.93
CA ALA A 284 -15.67 16.48 5.76
C ALA A 284 -16.43 15.44 4.94
N VAL A 285 -16.97 14.42 5.60
CA VAL A 285 -17.72 13.33 4.94
C VAL A 285 -19.14 13.33 5.49
N ASP A 286 -20.15 13.24 4.61
CA ASP A 286 -21.55 13.12 5.02
C ASP A 286 -21.93 11.67 5.37
N GLY A 287 -23.13 11.49 5.94
CA GLY A 287 -23.64 10.16 6.32
C GLY A 287 -23.85 9.18 5.17
N SER A 288 -23.72 9.63 3.93
CA SER A 288 -23.77 8.80 2.70
C SER A 288 -22.37 8.50 2.14
N GLY A 289 -21.29 8.93 2.82
CA GLY A 289 -19.91 8.71 2.40
C GLY A 289 -19.36 9.74 1.41
N ASN A 290 -20.14 10.77 1.00
CA ASN A 290 -19.62 11.79 0.08
C ASN A 290 -18.67 12.73 0.79
N ALA A 291 -17.52 13.06 0.15
CA ALA A 291 -16.54 14.00 0.69
C ALA A 291 -16.78 15.43 0.21
N TYR A 292 -16.76 16.37 1.13
CA TYR A 292 -16.79 17.81 0.87
C TYR A 292 -15.40 18.38 1.13
N ILE A 293 -14.83 19.03 0.13
CA ILE A 293 -13.47 19.54 0.16
C ILE A 293 -13.54 21.07 -0.04
N ILE A 294 -12.82 21.81 0.79
CA ILE A 294 -12.62 23.25 0.63
C ILE A 294 -11.13 23.54 0.51
N GLY A 295 -10.80 24.55 -0.28
CA GLY A 295 -9.42 24.91 -0.49
C GLY A 295 -9.26 26.17 -1.31
N ASN A 296 -8.05 26.38 -1.83
CA ASN A 296 -7.78 27.37 -2.83
C ASN A 296 -7.09 26.79 -4.07
N THR A 297 -7.22 27.48 -5.19
CA THR A 297 -6.67 27.10 -6.46
C THR A 297 -6.09 28.30 -7.20
N GLN A 298 -4.96 28.07 -7.87
CA GLN A 298 -4.38 28.99 -8.87
C GLN A 298 -4.56 28.44 -10.28
N SER A 299 -5.33 27.37 -10.42
CA SER A 299 -5.56 26.67 -11.69
C SER A 299 -6.77 27.22 -12.42
N ALA A 300 -6.56 27.89 -13.55
CA ALA A 300 -7.65 28.37 -14.41
C ALA A 300 -8.49 27.23 -15.03
N ASN A 301 -7.97 26.00 -15.01
CA ASN A 301 -8.64 24.78 -15.46
C ASN A 301 -8.97 23.83 -14.29
N PHE A 302 -9.15 24.35 -13.08
CA PHE A 302 -9.65 23.56 -11.97
C PHE A 302 -10.97 22.87 -12.35
N PRO A 303 -11.14 21.55 -12.07
CA PRO A 303 -12.33 20.85 -12.50
C PRO A 303 -13.58 21.38 -11.77
N THR A 304 -14.51 21.97 -12.53
CA THR A 304 -15.80 22.44 -12.03
C THR A 304 -16.94 21.58 -12.56
N LYS A 305 -17.97 21.37 -11.75
CA LYS A 305 -19.21 20.70 -12.12
C LYS A 305 -20.41 21.39 -11.49
N ASP A 306 -21.39 21.76 -12.31
CA ASP A 306 -22.58 22.51 -11.91
C ASP A 306 -22.24 23.72 -11.03
N PRO A 307 -21.26 24.57 -11.44
CA PRO A 307 -20.67 25.58 -10.58
C PRO A 307 -21.60 26.77 -10.36
N ILE A 308 -21.58 27.32 -9.14
CA ILE A 308 -22.18 28.62 -8.84
C ILE A 308 -21.34 29.73 -9.50
N GLN A 309 -20.01 29.59 -9.45
CA GLN A 309 -19.05 30.44 -10.14
C GLN A 309 -18.16 29.56 -11.04
N ALA A 310 -18.28 29.71 -12.34
CA ALA A 310 -17.50 28.95 -13.32
C ALA A 310 -16.16 29.60 -13.69
N PRO A 311 -16.05 30.94 -13.87
CA PRO A 311 -14.79 31.55 -14.29
C PRO A 311 -13.85 31.72 -13.10
N TYR A 312 -12.59 31.33 -13.31
CA TYR A 312 -11.48 31.65 -12.45
C TYR A 312 -11.26 33.18 -12.39
N ALA A 313 -11.26 33.78 -11.20
CA ALA A 313 -11.14 35.22 -11.06
C ALA A 313 -9.67 35.73 -11.04
N GLY A 314 -8.71 34.82 -10.92
CA GLY A 314 -7.28 35.11 -10.97
C GLY A 314 -6.61 35.13 -9.60
N TYR A 315 -5.29 34.94 -9.58
CA TYR A 315 -4.41 34.82 -8.41
C TYR A 315 -4.68 33.57 -7.56
N ASN A 316 -5.73 33.54 -6.77
CA ASN A 316 -5.98 32.50 -5.79
C ASN A 316 -7.47 32.49 -5.45
N ASP A 317 -8.21 31.60 -6.07
CA ASP A 317 -9.64 31.47 -5.84
C ASP A 317 -9.91 30.38 -4.80
N ALA A 318 -10.90 30.59 -3.94
CA ALA A 318 -11.42 29.54 -3.11
C ALA A 318 -12.20 28.55 -3.95
N PHE A 319 -12.16 27.27 -3.60
CA PHE A 319 -13.02 26.27 -4.19
C PHE A 319 -13.78 25.47 -3.13
N VAL A 320 -14.94 24.96 -3.53
CA VAL A 320 -15.69 23.94 -2.82
C VAL A 320 -16.01 22.82 -3.81
N ALA A 321 -15.72 21.58 -3.42
CA ALA A 321 -16.01 20.40 -4.22
C ALA A 321 -16.68 19.32 -3.37
N LYS A 322 -17.63 18.60 -3.98
CA LYS A 322 -18.21 17.38 -3.41
C LYS A 322 -17.88 16.21 -4.34
N ILE A 323 -17.28 15.18 -3.78
CA ILE A 323 -16.96 13.91 -4.44
C ILE A 323 -17.92 12.85 -3.91
N ASP A 324 -18.37 11.94 -4.78
CA ASP A 324 -19.24 10.83 -4.39
C ASP A 324 -18.54 9.84 -3.41
N ALA A 325 -19.34 8.95 -2.82
CA ALA A 325 -18.87 8.01 -1.81
C ALA A 325 -17.79 7.03 -2.29
N ASP A 326 -17.74 6.79 -3.62
CA ASP A 326 -16.77 5.88 -4.23
C ASP A 326 -15.52 6.63 -4.73
N GLY A 327 -15.47 7.95 -4.61
CA GLY A 327 -14.35 8.78 -5.10
C GLY A 327 -14.25 8.88 -6.62
N ALA A 328 -15.26 8.39 -7.34
CA ALA A 328 -15.23 8.20 -8.79
C ALA A 328 -15.75 9.41 -9.57
N ALA A 329 -16.57 10.26 -8.94
CA ALA A 329 -17.17 11.40 -9.62
C ALA A 329 -17.29 12.65 -8.75
N LEU A 330 -17.07 13.81 -9.36
CA LEU A 330 -17.51 15.08 -8.79
C LEU A 330 -19.04 15.14 -8.80
N VAL A 331 -19.65 15.37 -7.64
CA VAL A 331 -21.10 15.64 -7.51
C VAL A 331 -21.36 17.09 -7.86
N TYR A 332 -20.58 18.01 -7.28
CA TYR A 332 -20.46 19.41 -7.72
C TYR A 332 -19.07 19.97 -7.38
N SER A 333 -18.67 21.03 -8.09
CA SER A 333 -17.45 21.76 -7.79
C SER A 333 -17.53 23.18 -8.36
N THR A 334 -17.12 24.18 -7.57
CA THR A 334 -17.18 25.61 -7.93
C THR A 334 -15.97 26.34 -7.36
N TYR A 335 -15.57 27.42 -8.08
CA TYR A 335 -14.72 28.45 -7.48
C TYR A 335 -15.52 29.25 -6.46
#